data_ad2c59f7b8e59b3bb1ed1d27b64a6165
#
_entry.id   ad2c59f7b8e59b3bb1ed1d27b64a6165
#
_cell.length_a   1.000
_cell.length_b   1.000
_cell.length_c   1.000
_cell.angle_alpha   90.00
_cell.angle_beta   90.00
_cell.angle_gamma   90.00
#
_symmetry.space_group_name_H-M   'P 1'
#
loop_
_entity.id
_entity.type
_entity.pdbx_description
1 polymer ?
#
loop_
_entity_poly.entity_id
_entity_poly.type
_entity_poly.pdbx_seq_one_letter_code
_entity_poly.pdbx_strand_id
1 'polypeptide(L)'
;MRDVTYPPIIVTAKAAFKVLGQRIHLAGTEHVPREGGVLLAFNHVSYLDFIYGGLAANPSGRLVRFMAKREIFDHAIGGPVMRSMYHIEVDRGEGVASFHTAVDYLQRGEAVGIFPEATISRAMELKEFKTGAMRIAAAAGVPVVPVILWGTQRMMTKDHPRDFSRGRTISLTVGEPLHPTGADPMAETATLHARMSQMLVEAVHAYPEDEQPPGSWWVPASMGGSAPTLEEAARLDGEEKRERARKRAENRAKRQGDK
;
A
#
# COMPACT_ATOMS: atom_id res chain seq x y z
N MET A 1 3.61 15.15 -16.75
CA MET A 1 4.73 14.22 -17.09
C MET A 1 4.32 13.36 -18.27
N ARG A 2 5.25 12.95 -19.16
CA ARG A 2 4.91 12.07 -20.29
C ARG A 2 5.18 10.62 -19.91
N ASP A 3 4.11 9.87 -19.64
CA ASP A 3 4.18 8.47 -19.22
C ASP A 3 4.37 7.53 -20.42
N VAL A 4 5.62 7.18 -20.70
CA VAL A 4 5.95 6.23 -21.77
C VAL A 4 6.03 4.79 -21.22
N THR A 5 6.52 4.62 -20.01
CA THR A 5 6.79 3.31 -19.40
C THR A 5 5.57 2.75 -18.64
N TYR A 6 4.76 3.60 -18.04
CA TYR A 6 3.66 3.16 -17.17
C TYR A 6 2.56 2.40 -17.94
N PRO A 7 2.04 2.86 -19.11
CA PRO A 7 0.99 2.14 -19.84
C PRO A 7 1.37 0.70 -20.24
N PRO A 8 2.53 0.40 -20.82
CA PRO A 8 2.90 -0.98 -21.13
C PRO A 8 3.04 -1.87 -19.89
N ILE A 9 3.47 -1.33 -18.74
CA ILE A 9 3.53 -2.08 -17.49
C ILE A 9 2.12 -2.46 -17.01
N ILE A 10 1.14 -1.54 -17.11
CA ILE A 10 -0.26 -1.85 -16.78
C ILE A 10 -0.81 -2.95 -17.69
N VAL A 11 -0.54 -2.88 -18.98
CA VAL A 11 -0.98 -3.91 -19.93
C VAL A 11 -0.38 -5.27 -19.58
N THR A 12 0.92 -5.31 -19.26
CA THR A 12 1.60 -6.54 -18.86
C THR A 12 1.03 -7.09 -17.53
N ALA A 13 0.77 -6.24 -16.55
CA ALA A 13 0.16 -6.64 -15.29
C ALA A 13 -1.25 -7.22 -15.51
N LYS A 14 -2.09 -6.54 -16.30
CA LYS A 14 -3.44 -7.04 -16.65
C LYS A 14 -3.39 -8.38 -17.41
N ALA A 15 -2.42 -8.56 -18.31
CA ALA A 15 -2.21 -9.83 -18.98
C ALA A 15 -1.82 -10.94 -18.00
N ALA A 16 -0.93 -10.65 -17.05
CA ALA A 16 -0.56 -11.59 -15.99
C ALA A 16 -1.78 -11.97 -15.11
N PHE A 17 -2.62 -11.01 -14.72
CA PHE A 17 -3.85 -11.27 -13.97
C PHE A 17 -4.79 -12.20 -14.72
N LYS A 18 -4.94 -11.99 -16.04
CA LYS A 18 -5.75 -12.85 -16.92
C LYS A 18 -5.15 -14.26 -17.04
N VAL A 19 -3.83 -14.39 -17.21
CA VAL A 19 -3.14 -15.69 -17.25
C VAL A 19 -3.32 -16.45 -15.94
N LEU A 20 -3.26 -15.76 -14.80
CA LEU A 20 -3.54 -16.33 -13.48
C LEU A 20 -5.04 -16.57 -13.23
N GLY A 21 -5.92 -16.20 -14.17
CA GLY A 21 -7.36 -16.40 -14.04
C GLY A 21 -7.95 -15.65 -12.85
N GLN A 22 -7.36 -14.53 -12.45
CA GLN A 22 -7.80 -13.78 -11.26
C GLN A 22 -9.15 -13.12 -11.48
N ARG A 23 -9.98 -13.16 -10.45
CA ARG A 23 -11.25 -12.45 -10.39
C ARG A 23 -11.04 -11.14 -9.66
N ILE A 24 -10.95 -10.03 -10.40
CA ILE A 24 -10.70 -8.71 -9.84
C ILE A 24 -12.01 -7.96 -9.70
N HIS A 25 -12.39 -7.65 -8.47
CA HIS A 25 -13.58 -6.88 -8.13
C HIS A 25 -13.18 -5.47 -7.73
N LEU A 26 -13.76 -4.47 -8.41
CA LEU A 26 -13.56 -3.05 -8.14
C LEU A 26 -14.90 -2.45 -7.71
N ALA A 27 -14.93 -1.77 -6.57
CA ALA A 27 -16.10 -1.06 -6.07
C ALA A 27 -15.74 0.37 -5.67
N GLY A 28 -16.65 1.33 -5.86
CA GLY A 28 -16.47 2.72 -5.44
C GLY A 28 -15.42 3.51 -6.23
N THR A 29 -15.01 3.03 -7.40
CA THR A 29 -13.95 3.67 -8.20
C THR A 29 -14.33 5.07 -8.71
N GLU A 30 -15.61 5.42 -8.71
CA GLU A 30 -16.15 6.75 -8.98
C GLU A 30 -15.72 7.80 -7.96
N HIS A 31 -15.31 7.40 -6.76
CA HIS A 31 -14.78 8.29 -5.73
C HIS A 31 -13.37 8.81 -6.06
N VAL A 32 -12.68 8.22 -7.04
CA VAL A 32 -11.39 8.75 -7.50
C VAL A 32 -11.62 9.87 -8.50
N PRO A 33 -11.25 11.13 -8.19
CA PRO A 33 -11.44 12.26 -9.10
C PRO A 33 -10.71 12.04 -10.44
N ARG A 34 -11.37 12.39 -11.55
CA ARG A 34 -10.75 12.30 -12.89
C ARG A 34 -9.66 13.34 -13.10
N GLU A 35 -9.74 14.48 -12.41
CA GLU A 35 -8.85 15.61 -12.53
C GLU A 35 -8.45 16.13 -11.14
N GLY A 36 -7.40 16.96 -11.10
CA GLY A 36 -6.86 17.49 -9.86
C GLY A 36 -6.03 16.48 -9.05
N GLY A 37 -5.37 16.94 -8.02
CA GLY A 37 -4.60 16.09 -7.13
C GLY A 37 -5.50 15.21 -6.25
N VAL A 38 -5.06 14.00 -5.97
CA VAL A 38 -5.73 13.09 -5.03
C VAL A 38 -4.71 12.20 -4.33
N LEU A 39 -4.82 12.07 -3.02
CA LEU A 39 -4.03 11.12 -2.24
C LEU A 39 -4.86 9.85 -2.01
N LEU A 40 -4.39 8.72 -2.50
CA LEU A 40 -5.00 7.41 -2.27
C LEU A 40 -4.30 6.73 -1.09
N ALA A 41 -5.04 6.48 -0.02
CA ALA A 41 -4.52 5.80 1.17
C ALA A 41 -4.93 4.32 1.15
N PHE A 42 -3.95 3.43 1.10
CA PHE A 42 -4.14 1.98 0.99
C PHE A 42 -3.79 1.26 2.29
N ASN A 43 -4.52 0.17 2.61
CA ASN A 43 -4.03 -0.81 3.58
C ASN A 43 -2.85 -1.60 2.97
N HIS A 44 -2.02 -2.20 3.83
CA HIS A 44 -0.82 -2.90 3.36
C HIS A 44 -0.70 -4.31 3.92
N VAL A 45 -1.13 -5.29 3.15
CA VAL A 45 -1.15 -6.73 3.52
C VAL A 45 -0.26 -7.60 2.63
N SER A 46 0.23 -7.05 1.50
CA SER A 46 1.02 -7.80 0.51
C SER A 46 2.13 -6.97 -0.12
N TYR A 47 3.20 -7.63 -0.54
CA TYR A 47 4.22 -7.00 -1.40
C TYR A 47 3.69 -6.60 -2.79
N LEU A 48 2.53 -7.12 -3.18
CA LEU A 48 1.91 -6.86 -4.48
C LEU A 48 0.87 -5.73 -4.45
N ASP A 49 0.55 -5.17 -3.27
CA ASP A 49 -0.53 -4.19 -3.09
C ASP A 49 -0.40 -2.99 -4.03
N PHE A 50 0.82 -2.50 -4.28
CA PHE A 50 1.02 -1.36 -5.17
C PHE A 50 0.67 -1.66 -6.63
N ILE A 51 0.85 -2.93 -7.07
CA ILE A 51 0.50 -3.36 -8.45
C ILE A 51 -1.02 -3.34 -8.62
N TYR A 52 -1.75 -3.94 -7.66
CA TYR A 52 -3.21 -3.96 -7.69
C TYR A 52 -3.81 -2.60 -7.35
N GLY A 53 -3.21 -1.87 -6.41
CA GLY A 53 -3.67 -0.55 -5.98
C GLY A 53 -3.79 0.45 -7.12
N GLY A 54 -2.94 0.36 -8.14
CA GLY A 54 -3.05 1.15 -9.35
C GLY A 54 -4.38 0.95 -10.11
N LEU A 55 -5.05 -0.20 -9.93
CA LEU A 55 -6.33 -0.48 -10.56
C LEU A 55 -7.47 0.38 -9.98
N ALA A 56 -7.37 0.84 -8.73
CA ALA A 56 -8.38 1.69 -8.11
C ALA A 56 -8.62 3.00 -8.88
N ALA A 57 -7.54 3.56 -9.46
CA ALA A 57 -7.60 4.81 -10.23
C ALA A 57 -7.74 4.60 -11.75
N ASN A 58 -7.64 3.35 -12.23
CA ASN A 58 -7.66 3.07 -13.65
C ASN A 58 -9.00 3.41 -14.36
N PRO A 59 -10.21 3.19 -13.76
CA PRO A 59 -11.48 3.62 -14.34
C PRO A 59 -11.60 5.14 -14.51
N SER A 60 -10.90 5.91 -13.67
CA SER A 60 -10.82 7.39 -13.79
C SER A 60 -9.75 7.85 -14.79
N GLY A 61 -9.05 6.94 -15.46
CA GLY A 61 -7.98 7.25 -16.40
C GLY A 61 -6.69 7.73 -15.74
N ARG A 62 -6.53 7.51 -14.43
CA ARG A 62 -5.41 8.05 -13.62
C ARG A 62 -4.33 7.01 -13.39
N LEU A 63 -3.09 7.49 -13.32
CA LEU A 63 -1.91 6.70 -12.94
C LEU A 63 -1.50 7.08 -11.52
N VAL A 64 -1.25 6.09 -10.66
CA VAL A 64 -0.92 6.32 -9.26
C VAL A 64 0.59 6.35 -9.05
N ARG A 65 1.12 7.45 -8.50
CA ARG A 65 2.52 7.61 -8.12
C ARG A 65 2.71 7.13 -6.68
N PHE A 66 3.14 5.90 -6.49
CA PHE A 66 3.30 5.35 -5.17
C PHE A 66 4.52 5.90 -4.44
N MET A 67 4.33 6.22 -3.16
CA MET A 67 5.42 6.48 -2.23
C MET A 67 6.02 5.15 -1.78
N ALA A 68 7.28 4.90 -2.09
CA ALA A 68 7.94 3.63 -1.79
C ALA A 68 9.33 3.84 -1.16
N LYS A 69 9.77 2.86 -0.38
CA LYS A 69 11.05 2.90 0.32
C LYS A 69 12.22 3.00 -0.65
N ARG A 70 13.25 3.77 -0.26
CA ARG A 70 14.51 3.95 -0.99
C ARG A 70 15.14 2.62 -1.43
N GLU A 71 15.12 1.61 -0.56
CA GLU A 71 15.72 0.31 -0.87
C GLU A 71 15.12 -0.37 -2.11
N ILE A 72 13.87 -0.02 -2.49
CA ILE A 72 13.24 -0.51 -3.73
C ILE A 72 13.86 0.18 -4.96
N PHE A 73 14.20 1.46 -4.82
CA PHE A 73 14.85 2.25 -5.88
C PHE A 73 16.33 1.92 -6.04
N ASP A 74 16.97 1.37 -5.00
CA ASP A 74 18.36 0.90 -5.05
C ASP A 74 18.51 -0.48 -5.75
N HIS A 75 17.39 -1.18 -5.99
CA HIS A 75 17.43 -2.46 -6.68
C HIS A 75 17.79 -2.28 -8.17
N ALA A 76 18.75 -3.08 -8.67
CA ALA A 76 19.33 -2.92 -10.00
C ALA A 76 18.30 -2.89 -11.16
N ILE A 77 17.23 -3.69 -11.07
CA ILE A 77 16.18 -3.77 -12.10
C ILE A 77 14.96 -2.96 -11.66
N GLY A 78 14.50 -3.12 -10.42
CA GLY A 78 13.29 -2.46 -9.90
C GLY A 78 13.44 -0.95 -9.83
N GLY A 79 14.61 -0.45 -9.44
CA GLY A 79 14.86 0.98 -9.27
C GLY A 79 14.63 1.81 -10.55
N PRO A 80 15.26 1.47 -11.69
CA PRO A 80 14.98 2.14 -12.96
C PRO A 80 13.50 2.11 -13.36
N VAL A 81 12.80 0.98 -13.14
CA VAL A 81 11.36 0.86 -13.41
C VAL A 81 10.57 1.81 -12.54
N MET A 82 10.80 1.82 -11.23
CA MET A 82 10.12 2.72 -10.29
C MET A 82 10.31 4.20 -10.64
N ARG A 83 11.54 4.59 -10.99
CA ARG A 83 11.85 5.97 -11.43
C ARG A 83 11.18 6.33 -12.74
N SER A 84 11.15 5.40 -13.72
CA SER A 84 10.52 5.63 -15.03
C SER A 84 8.99 5.77 -14.95
N MET A 85 8.38 5.23 -13.89
CA MET A 85 6.96 5.38 -13.57
C MET A 85 6.70 6.59 -12.66
N TYR A 86 7.70 7.41 -12.36
CA TYR A 86 7.62 8.58 -11.50
C TYR A 86 7.09 8.27 -10.09
N HIS A 87 7.41 7.08 -9.54
CA HIS A 87 7.14 6.79 -8.15
C HIS A 87 8.03 7.62 -7.22
N ILE A 88 7.54 7.90 -6.03
CA ILE A 88 8.18 8.82 -5.08
C ILE A 88 9.05 8.01 -4.10
N GLU A 89 10.34 8.30 -4.11
CA GLU A 89 11.30 7.70 -3.18
C GLU A 89 11.13 8.26 -1.78
N VAL A 90 11.01 7.38 -0.78
CA VAL A 90 10.90 7.74 0.64
C VAL A 90 12.17 7.29 1.37
N ASP A 91 13.00 8.25 1.73
CA ASP A 91 14.08 8.03 2.70
C ASP A 91 13.54 8.26 4.12
N ARG A 92 13.66 7.24 4.97
CA ARG A 92 13.19 7.30 6.36
C ARG A 92 14.03 8.23 7.24
N GLY A 93 15.25 8.58 6.82
CA GLY A 93 16.12 9.56 7.47
C GLY A 93 15.83 10.99 7.04
N GLU A 94 15.27 11.19 5.84
CA GLU A 94 15.01 12.48 5.21
C GLU A 94 13.53 12.63 4.80
N GLY A 95 12.59 12.28 5.69
CA GLY A 95 11.15 12.29 5.42
C GLY A 95 10.60 13.62 4.91
N VAL A 96 11.31 14.73 5.13
CA VAL A 96 10.94 16.06 4.66
C VAL A 96 10.99 16.15 3.14
N ALA A 97 12.01 15.59 2.48
CA ALA A 97 12.15 15.63 1.03
C ALA A 97 11.00 14.89 0.32
N SER A 98 10.67 13.68 0.78
CA SER A 98 9.56 12.90 0.21
C SER A 98 8.19 13.55 0.45
N PHE A 99 8.02 14.23 1.59
CA PHE A 99 6.82 15.04 1.88
C PHE A 99 6.65 16.14 0.84
N HIS A 100 7.66 16.97 0.60
CA HIS A 100 7.58 18.05 -0.38
C HIS A 100 7.38 17.53 -1.80
N THR A 101 8.04 16.44 -2.18
CA THR A 101 7.83 15.80 -3.48
C THR A 101 6.39 15.33 -3.67
N ALA A 102 5.78 14.72 -2.65
CA ALA A 102 4.40 14.26 -2.71
C ALA A 102 3.42 15.45 -2.83
N VAL A 103 3.64 16.52 -2.05
CA VAL A 103 2.83 17.76 -2.13
C VAL A 103 2.93 18.38 -3.54
N ASP A 104 4.12 18.49 -4.09
CA ASP A 104 4.35 19.05 -5.45
C ASP A 104 3.64 18.21 -6.53
N TYR A 105 3.68 16.86 -6.42
CA TYR A 105 2.96 16.00 -7.36
C TYR A 105 1.43 16.20 -7.27
N LEU A 106 0.90 16.26 -6.07
CA LEU A 106 -0.52 16.50 -5.83
C LEU A 106 -0.97 17.88 -6.37
N GLN A 107 -0.18 18.92 -6.13
CA GLN A 107 -0.45 20.28 -6.64
C GLN A 107 -0.39 20.38 -8.17
N ARG A 108 0.39 19.50 -8.82
CA ARG A 108 0.40 19.35 -10.30
C ARG A 108 -0.76 18.52 -10.82
N GLY A 109 -1.68 18.10 -9.97
CA GLY A 109 -2.83 17.31 -10.34
C GLY A 109 -2.57 15.81 -10.46
N GLU A 110 -1.46 15.27 -9.95
CA GLU A 110 -1.19 13.83 -10.00
C GLU A 110 -1.97 13.05 -8.90
N ALA A 111 -2.18 11.76 -9.11
CA ALA A 111 -2.67 10.86 -8.07
C ALA A 111 -1.48 10.22 -7.34
N VAL A 112 -1.40 10.41 -6.03
CA VAL A 112 -0.33 9.85 -5.20
C VAL A 112 -0.88 8.73 -4.33
N GLY A 113 -0.19 7.58 -4.30
CA GLY A 113 -0.55 6.43 -3.46
C GLY A 113 0.37 6.32 -2.25
N ILE A 114 -0.21 6.11 -1.07
CA ILE A 114 0.52 5.92 0.18
C ILE A 114 -0.03 4.75 0.97
N PHE A 115 0.84 4.06 1.71
CA PHE A 115 0.50 3.07 2.72
C PHE A 115 0.76 3.69 4.11
N PRO A 116 -0.27 4.22 4.81
CA PRO A 116 -0.09 4.93 6.08
C PRO A 116 0.52 4.08 7.19
N GLU A 117 0.37 2.76 7.10
CA GLU A 117 0.97 1.76 8.01
C GLU A 117 2.51 1.68 7.88
N ALA A 118 3.08 2.17 6.78
CA ALA A 118 4.51 2.15 6.44
C ALA A 118 5.16 0.74 6.33
N THR A 119 4.48 -0.33 6.72
CA THR A 119 4.95 -1.72 6.58
C THR A 119 3.77 -2.67 6.44
N ILE A 120 3.98 -3.81 5.77
CA ILE A 120 2.99 -4.88 5.64
C ILE A 120 2.53 -5.34 7.02
N SER A 121 1.22 -5.45 7.21
CA SER A 121 0.60 -5.98 8.42
C SER A 121 0.60 -7.51 8.40
N ARG A 122 1.19 -8.12 9.41
CA ARG A 122 1.13 -9.57 9.65
C ARG A 122 -0.22 -10.01 10.22
N ALA A 123 -0.89 -9.09 10.93
CA ALA A 123 -2.21 -9.34 11.51
C ALA A 123 -3.34 -9.37 10.47
N MET A 124 -3.06 -8.94 9.22
CA MET A 124 -4.07 -8.73 8.18
C MET A 124 -5.13 -7.69 8.58
N GLU A 125 -4.97 -7.06 9.74
CA GLU A 125 -5.72 -5.89 10.23
C GLU A 125 -4.90 -4.62 10.00
N LEU A 126 -5.56 -3.44 10.07
CA LEU A 126 -4.87 -2.17 9.96
C LEU A 126 -3.99 -1.94 11.19
N LYS A 127 -2.75 -1.57 10.94
CA LYS A 127 -1.81 -1.10 11.96
C LYS A 127 -2.07 0.38 12.26
N GLU A 128 -1.40 0.90 13.27
CA GLU A 128 -1.38 2.34 13.54
C GLU A 128 -0.92 3.13 12.31
N PHE A 129 -1.64 4.18 11.96
CA PHE A 129 -1.31 5.05 10.84
C PHE A 129 -0.35 6.17 11.24
N LYS A 130 0.57 6.47 10.35
CA LYS A 130 1.39 7.70 10.43
C LYS A 130 0.58 8.88 9.92
N THR A 131 0.75 10.04 10.54
CA THR A 131 0.04 11.28 10.17
C THR A 131 0.43 11.84 8.80
N GLY A 132 1.45 11.26 8.15
CA GLY A 132 2.00 11.74 6.90
C GLY A 132 0.97 11.88 5.78
N ALA A 133 0.03 10.91 5.65
CA ALA A 133 -1.00 10.95 4.62
C ALA A 133 -1.87 12.21 4.73
N MET A 134 -2.43 12.46 5.94
CA MET A 134 -3.30 13.62 6.16
C MET A 134 -2.55 14.93 6.05
N ARG A 135 -1.32 15.00 6.58
CA ARG A 135 -0.46 16.19 6.47
C ARG A 135 -0.09 16.55 5.03
N ILE A 136 0.26 15.55 4.20
CA ILE A 136 0.57 15.74 2.77
C ILE A 136 -0.67 16.27 2.04
N ALA A 137 -1.82 15.64 2.23
CA ALA A 137 -3.05 16.02 1.55
C ALA A 137 -3.52 17.42 1.97
N ALA A 138 -3.49 17.74 3.25
CA ALA A 138 -3.82 19.08 3.77
C ALA A 138 -2.88 20.15 3.19
N ALA A 139 -1.56 19.91 3.17
CA ALA A 139 -0.59 20.83 2.61
C ALA A 139 -0.75 21.05 1.11
N ALA A 140 -1.24 20.04 0.39
CA ALA A 140 -1.52 20.14 -1.05
C ALA A 140 -2.93 20.67 -1.36
N GLY A 141 -3.83 20.74 -0.36
CA GLY A 141 -5.23 21.15 -0.56
C GLY A 141 -6.05 20.14 -1.35
N VAL A 142 -5.80 18.84 -1.18
CA VAL A 142 -6.43 17.77 -1.96
C VAL A 142 -7.13 16.74 -1.07
N PRO A 143 -8.13 16.01 -1.60
CA PRO A 143 -8.79 14.95 -0.84
C PRO A 143 -7.89 13.74 -0.62
N VAL A 144 -8.18 13.00 0.47
CA VAL A 144 -7.67 11.64 0.73
C VAL A 144 -8.78 10.65 0.44
N VAL A 145 -8.52 9.71 -0.45
CA VAL A 145 -9.46 8.63 -0.81
C VAL A 145 -8.95 7.32 -0.18
N PRO A 146 -9.70 6.72 0.76
CA PRO A 146 -9.34 5.45 1.35
C PRO A 146 -9.57 4.30 0.37
N VAL A 147 -8.67 3.34 0.33
CA VAL A 147 -8.77 2.16 -0.55
C VAL A 147 -8.39 0.92 0.25
N ILE A 148 -9.25 -0.09 0.25
CA ILE A 148 -8.97 -1.40 0.82
C ILE A 148 -8.69 -2.41 -0.28
N LEU A 149 -7.56 -3.09 -0.14
CA LEU A 149 -7.16 -4.25 -0.93
C LEU A 149 -7.34 -5.52 -0.09
N TRP A 150 -7.96 -6.55 -0.68
CA TRP A 150 -8.11 -7.85 -0.02
C TRP A 150 -7.91 -9.00 -1.02
N GLY A 151 -7.25 -10.08 -0.57
CA GLY A 151 -6.91 -11.23 -1.40
C GLY A 151 -5.45 -11.26 -1.88
N THR A 152 -4.76 -10.12 -1.96
CA THR A 152 -3.35 -10.02 -2.39
C THR A 152 -2.39 -10.70 -1.42
N GLN A 153 -2.70 -10.70 -0.11
CA GLN A 153 -1.90 -11.36 0.94
C GLN A 153 -1.76 -12.86 0.72
N ARG A 154 -2.74 -13.50 0.08
CA ARG A 154 -2.70 -14.93 -0.26
C ARG A 154 -1.63 -15.28 -1.28
N MET A 155 -1.13 -14.29 -2.02
CA MET A 155 -0.15 -14.49 -3.08
C MET A 155 1.29 -14.26 -2.60
N MET A 156 1.53 -13.17 -1.90
CA MET A 156 2.87 -12.80 -1.46
C MET A 156 2.81 -11.83 -0.28
N THR A 157 3.06 -12.33 0.92
CA THR A 157 3.12 -11.52 2.14
C THR A 157 4.31 -11.93 3.01
N LYS A 158 4.43 -11.31 4.20
CA LYS A 158 5.46 -11.68 5.17
C LYS A 158 5.23 -13.07 5.74
N ASP A 159 6.32 -13.78 6.00
CA ASP A 159 6.39 -15.04 6.74
C ASP A 159 5.59 -16.20 6.12
N HIS A 160 5.08 -16.03 4.91
CA HIS A 160 4.36 -17.07 4.18
C HIS A 160 5.02 -17.35 2.82
N PRO A 161 4.97 -18.58 2.32
CA PRO A 161 5.45 -18.91 0.99
C PRO A 161 4.64 -18.18 -0.09
N ARG A 162 5.27 -17.89 -1.21
CA ARG A 162 4.59 -17.31 -2.38
C ARG A 162 3.65 -18.34 -2.98
N ASP A 163 2.42 -17.92 -3.30
CA ASP A 163 1.42 -18.76 -3.92
C ASP A 163 0.70 -18.02 -5.06
N PHE A 164 1.07 -18.34 -6.29
CA PHE A 164 0.48 -17.81 -7.51
C PHE A 164 -0.53 -18.77 -8.15
N SER A 165 -1.22 -19.57 -7.35
CA SER A 165 -2.30 -20.44 -7.82
C SER A 165 -3.38 -19.64 -8.55
N ARG A 166 -3.96 -20.25 -9.57
CA ARG A 166 -4.94 -19.61 -10.45
C ARG A 166 -6.30 -19.43 -9.76
N GLY A 167 -7.09 -18.50 -10.31
CA GLY A 167 -8.50 -18.33 -9.96
C GLY A 167 -8.76 -17.58 -8.66
N ARG A 168 -7.76 -16.90 -8.08
CA ARG A 168 -7.93 -16.14 -6.85
C ARG A 168 -8.75 -14.88 -7.06
N THR A 169 -9.62 -14.58 -6.12
CA THR A 169 -10.32 -13.30 -6.05
C THR A 169 -9.42 -12.23 -5.43
N ILE A 170 -9.41 -11.05 -6.03
CA ILE A 170 -8.77 -9.84 -5.50
C ILE A 170 -9.83 -8.74 -5.50
N SER A 171 -10.13 -8.19 -4.35
CA SER A 171 -11.08 -7.10 -4.22
C SER A 171 -10.39 -5.78 -3.87
N LEU A 172 -10.86 -4.72 -4.49
CA LEU A 172 -10.47 -3.34 -4.20
C LEU A 172 -11.75 -2.55 -3.94
N THR A 173 -11.85 -1.96 -2.76
CA THR A 173 -12.96 -1.08 -2.39
C THR A 173 -12.43 0.33 -2.18
N VAL A 174 -12.96 1.27 -2.94
CA VAL A 174 -12.61 2.69 -2.85
C VAL A 174 -13.71 3.40 -2.08
N GLY A 175 -13.35 4.06 -0.98
CA GLY A 175 -14.29 4.79 -0.14
C GLY A 175 -14.45 6.25 -0.53
N GLU A 176 -15.39 6.92 0.11
CA GLU A 176 -15.63 8.35 -0.10
C GLU A 176 -14.42 9.21 0.31
N PRO A 177 -14.18 10.31 -0.40
CA PRO A 177 -13.08 11.22 -0.11
C PRO A 177 -13.22 11.89 1.27
N LEU A 178 -12.10 12.01 1.98
CA LEU A 178 -11.94 12.84 3.17
C LEU A 178 -11.18 14.11 2.80
N HIS A 179 -11.55 15.24 3.39
CA HIS A 179 -10.94 16.54 3.11
C HIS A 179 -10.18 17.06 4.34
N PRO A 180 -8.89 16.67 4.51
CA PRO A 180 -8.11 17.12 5.66
C PRO A 180 -7.82 18.62 5.57
N THR A 181 -7.89 19.29 6.71
CA THR A 181 -7.59 20.72 6.86
C THR A 181 -6.18 20.98 7.39
N GLY A 182 -5.59 19.96 8.04
CA GLY A 182 -4.33 20.05 8.73
C GLY A 182 -4.41 20.72 10.11
N ALA A 183 -5.63 21.05 10.58
CA ALA A 183 -5.84 21.67 11.89
C ALA A 183 -5.48 20.72 13.04
N ASP A 184 -5.84 19.45 12.91
CA ASP A 184 -5.45 18.37 13.85
C ASP A 184 -5.10 17.10 13.06
N PRO A 185 -3.85 16.94 12.62
CA PRO A 185 -3.44 15.77 11.85
C PRO A 185 -3.60 14.44 12.58
N MET A 186 -3.60 14.43 13.93
CA MET A 186 -3.82 13.22 14.71
C MET A 186 -5.29 12.80 14.66
N ALA A 187 -6.22 13.70 14.92
CA ALA A 187 -7.67 13.43 14.85
C ALA A 187 -8.09 13.08 13.41
N GLU A 188 -7.58 13.81 12.41
CA GLU A 188 -7.83 13.52 10.99
C GLU A 188 -7.32 12.10 10.60
N THR A 189 -6.14 11.72 11.10
CA THR A 189 -5.58 10.38 10.87
C THR A 189 -6.42 9.30 11.56
N ALA A 190 -6.91 9.55 12.77
CA ALA A 190 -7.80 8.65 13.49
C ALA A 190 -9.12 8.45 12.71
N THR A 191 -9.66 9.51 12.12
CA THR A 191 -10.85 9.46 11.26
C THR A 191 -10.61 8.58 10.03
N LEU A 192 -9.48 8.76 9.32
CA LEU A 192 -9.10 7.91 8.19
C LEU A 192 -8.96 6.44 8.61
N HIS A 193 -8.29 6.18 9.74
CA HIS A 193 -8.11 4.83 10.27
C HIS A 193 -9.44 4.15 10.59
N ALA A 194 -10.35 4.85 11.29
CA ALA A 194 -11.68 4.33 11.62
C ALA A 194 -12.49 4.00 10.37
N ARG A 195 -12.48 4.89 9.35
CA ARG A 195 -13.16 4.65 8.08
C ARG A 195 -12.58 3.43 7.36
N MET A 196 -11.26 3.33 7.26
CA MET A 196 -10.61 2.18 6.61
C MET A 196 -10.81 0.88 7.39
N SER A 197 -10.88 0.93 8.72
CA SER A 197 -11.18 -0.26 9.55
C SER A 197 -12.57 -0.81 9.25
N GLN A 198 -13.57 0.06 9.17
CA GLN A 198 -14.91 -0.34 8.78
C GLN A 198 -14.92 -0.96 7.37
N MET A 199 -14.30 -0.29 6.39
CA MET A 199 -14.20 -0.80 5.02
C MET A 199 -13.48 -2.15 4.94
N LEU A 200 -12.46 -2.39 5.79
CA LEU A 200 -11.76 -3.67 5.84
C LEU A 200 -12.68 -4.78 6.33
N VAL A 201 -13.45 -4.55 7.39
CA VAL A 201 -14.44 -5.51 7.90
C VAL A 201 -15.45 -5.86 6.81
N GLU A 202 -15.98 -4.84 6.12
CA GLU A 202 -16.93 -5.04 5.01
C GLU A 202 -16.29 -5.84 3.86
N ALA A 203 -15.04 -5.54 3.48
CA ALA A 203 -14.31 -6.25 2.43
C ALA A 203 -14.03 -7.72 2.77
N VAL A 204 -13.71 -8.02 4.03
CA VAL A 204 -13.49 -9.38 4.52
C VAL A 204 -14.80 -10.17 4.50
N HIS A 205 -15.91 -9.58 4.95
CA HIS A 205 -17.22 -10.24 4.96
C HIS A 205 -17.80 -10.44 3.55
N ALA A 206 -17.54 -9.53 2.63
CA ALA A 206 -18.00 -9.63 1.25
C ALA A 206 -17.13 -10.56 0.38
N TYR A 207 -16.02 -11.07 0.91
CA TYR A 207 -15.14 -11.95 0.16
C TYR A 207 -15.78 -13.34 0.00
N PRO A 208 -15.57 -14.06 -1.14
CA PRO A 208 -16.19 -15.36 -1.37
C PRO A 208 -15.89 -16.38 -0.25
N GLU A 209 -16.94 -16.93 0.35
CA GLU A 209 -16.80 -17.88 1.49
C GLU A 209 -16.04 -19.15 1.10
N ASP A 210 -16.24 -19.66 -0.10
CA ASP A 210 -15.54 -20.82 -0.65
C ASP A 210 -14.03 -20.58 -0.80
N GLU A 211 -13.61 -19.33 -0.90
CA GLU A 211 -12.19 -18.95 -0.91
C GLU A 211 -11.66 -18.58 0.47
N GLN A 212 -12.50 -18.41 1.48
CA GLN A 212 -12.14 -17.96 2.83
C GLN A 212 -12.65 -18.93 3.90
N PRO A 213 -12.17 -20.19 3.93
CA PRO A 213 -12.60 -21.14 4.94
C PRO A 213 -12.24 -20.65 6.35
N PRO A 214 -13.04 -21.02 7.38
CA PRO A 214 -12.76 -20.69 8.78
C PRO A 214 -11.33 -21.07 9.19
N GLY A 215 -10.68 -20.23 9.98
CA GLY A 215 -9.31 -20.45 10.44
C GLY A 215 -8.23 -20.19 9.38
N SER A 216 -8.57 -19.58 8.25
CA SER A 216 -7.58 -19.18 7.23
C SER A 216 -6.48 -18.31 7.82
N TRP A 217 -5.22 -18.64 7.53
CA TRP A 217 -4.05 -17.93 8.06
C TRP A 217 -3.97 -16.45 7.59
N TRP A 218 -4.64 -16.11 6.52
CA TRP A 218 -4.65 -14.81 5.89
C TRP A 218 -5.88 -13.97 6.24
N VAL A 219 -6.70 -14.44 7.18
CA VAL A 219 -7.85 -13.74 7.76
C VAL A 219 -7.51 -13.31 9.17
N PRO A 220 -7.88 -12.08 9.60
CA PRO A 220 -7.65 -11.60 10.95
C PRO A 220 -8.18 -12.56 12.02
N ALA A 221 -7.45 -12.73 13.12
CA ALA A 221 -7.91 -13.50 14.27
C ALA A 221 -9.22 -12.95 14.83
N SER A 222 -9.40 -11.64 14.85
CA SER A 222 -10.63 -10.95 15.27
C SER A 222 -11.85 -11.27 14.40
N MET A 223 -11.63 -11.80 13.18
CA MET A 223 -12.68 -12.14 12.19
C MET A 223 -12.76 -13.65 11.91
N GLY A 224 -12.29 -14.48 12.83
CA GLY A 224 -12.38 -15.94 12.71
C GLY A 224 -11.27 -16.62 11.91
N GLY A 225 -10.23 -15.88 11.54
CA GLY A 225 -9.01 -16.42 10.94
C GLY A 225 -7.97 -16.86 11.96
N SER A 226 -6.77 -17.18 11.47
CA SER A 226 -5.61 -17.54 12.32
C SER A 226 -4.37 -16.69 12.01
N ALA A 227 -4.54 -15.52 11.40
CA ALA A 227 -3.46 -14.53 11.31
C ALA A 227 -3.02 -14.13 12.74
N PRO A 228 -1.75 -13.73 12.94
CA PRO A 228 -1.29 -13.20 14.21
C PRO A 228 -2.18 -12.05 14.70
N THR A 229 -2.39 -11.96 16.01
CA THR A 229 -3.02 -10.77 16.59
C THR A 229 -2.18 -9.52 16.35
N LEU A 230 -2.75 -8.33 16.51
CA LEU A 230 -1.99 -7.07 16.38
C LEU A 230 -0.80 -7.02 17.36
N GLU A 231 -0.95 -7.55 18.56
CA GLU A 231 0.11 -7.63 19.57
C GLU A 231 1.24 -8.57 19.13
N GLU A 232 0.90 -9.78 18.68
CA GLU A 232 1.88 -10.75 18.15
C GLU A 232 2.59 -10.21 16.91
N ALA A 233 1.85 -9.58 15.99
CA ALA A 233 2.39 -8.94 14.80
C ALA A 233 3.37 -7.81 15.17
N ALA A 234 3.06 -7.00 16.19
CA ALA A 234 3.94 -5.94 16.68
C ALA A 234 5.23 -6.51 17.29
N ARG A 235 5.14 -7.61 18.05
CA ARG A 235 6.31 -8.32 18.58
C ARG A 235 7.21 -8.84 17.47
N LEU A 236 6.65 -9.52 16.46
CA LEU A 236 7.38 -10.05 15.29
C LEU A 236 8.02 -8.93 14.46
N ASP A 237 7.32 -7.82 14.24
CA ASP A 237 7.89 -6.63 13.57
C ASP A 237 9.07 -6.03 14.35
N GLY A 238 8.99 -6.03 15.69
CA GLY A 238 10.07 -5.60 16.58
C GLY A 238 11.30 -6.51 16.48
N GLU A 239 11.10 -7.81 16.43
CA GLU A 239 12.18 -8.80 16.27
C GLU A 239 12.86 -8.66 14.90
N GLU A 240 12.09 -8.56 13.82
CA GLU A 240 12.60 -8.31 12.47
C GLU A 240 13.45 -7.03 12.40
N LYS A 241 12.97 -5.95 13.04
CA LYS A 241 13.69 -4.67 13.08
C LYS A 241 15.03 -4.80 13.80
N ARG A 242 15.08 -5.52 14.93
CA ARG A 242 16.34 -5.78 15.69
C ARG A 242 17.31 -6.62 14.87
N GLU A 243 16.84 -7.68 14.23
CA GLU A 243 17.68 -8.53 13.39
C GLU A 243 18.27 -7.78 12.19
N ARG A 244 17.45 -6.97 11.50
CA ARG A 244 17.94 -6.13 10.39
C ARG A 244 18.97 -5.11 10.86
N ALA A 245 18.81 -4.51 12.04
CA ALA A 245 19.77 -3.59 12.61
C ALA A 245 21.11 -4.29 12.91
N ARG A 246 21.06 -5.50 13.50
CA ARG A 246 22.24 -6.33 13.76
C ARG A 246 22.99 -6.66 12.48
N LYS A 247 22.30 -7.18 11.44
CA LYS A 247 22.90 -7.51 10.14
C LYS A 247 23.53 -6.29 9.46
N ARG A 248 22.91 -5.11 9.57
CA ARG A 248 23.50 -3.85 9.05
C ARG A 248 24.78 -3.47 9.80
N ALA A 249 24.81 -3.60 11.12
CA ALA A 249 26.00 -3.32 11.93
C ALA A 249 27.15 -4.28 11.59
N GLU A 250 26.88 -5.58 11.48
CA GLU A 250 27.85 -6.61 11.10
C GLU A 250 28.45 -6.34 9.71
N ASN A 251 27.58 -6.01 8.71
CA ASN A 251 28.04 -5.70 7.36
C ASN A 251 28.89 -4.40 7.31
N ARG A 252 28.56 -3.42 8.15
CA ARG A 252 29.35 -2.18 8.26
C ARG A 252 30.73 -2.45 8.87
N ALA A 253 30.80 -3.27 9.92
CA ALA A 253 32.05 -3.67 10.55
C ALA A 253 32.95 -4.43 9.58
N LYS A 254 32.45 -5.39 8.82
CA LYS A 254 33.19 -6.11 7.78
C LYS A 254 33.79 -5.17 6.74
N ARG A 255 33.02 -4.22 6.22
CA ARG A 255 33.50 -3.22 5.22
C ARG A 255 34.54 -2.26 5.77
N GLN A 256 34.64 -2.07 7.09
CA GLN A 256 35.65 -1.22 7.72
C GLN A 256 36.93 -2.01 8.07
N GLY A 257 36.83 -3.34 8.27
CA GLY A 257 37.96 -4.20 8.50
C GLY A 257 38.72 -4.63 7.23
N ASP A 258 38.08 -4.49 6.05
CA ASP A 258 38.67 -4.79 4.73
C ASP A 258 39.40 -3.57 4.10
N LYS A 259 39.52 -2.46 4.81
CA LYS A 259 40.25 -1.24 4.42
C LYS A 259 41.52 -1.07 5.29
#